data_d6ed720f2dee80fadf014b66b9588aeb
#
_entry.id   d6ed720f2dee80fadf014b66b9588aeb
#
_cell.length_a   1.000
_cell.length_b   1.000
_cell.length_c   1.000
_cell.angle_alpha   90.00
_cell.angle_beta   90.00
_cell.angle_gamma   90.00
#
_symmetry.space_group_name_H-M   'P 1'
#
loop_
_entity.id
_entity.type
_entity.pdbx_description
1 polymer ?
#
loop_
_entity_poly.entity_id
_entity_poly.type
_entity_poly.pdbx_seq_one_letter_code
_entity_poly.pdbx_strand_id
1 'polypeptide(L)'
;MKKYIVICFLFLSFYSKASFVLLPMEAEGQKNHLKAYGITYWALEKQYKVSWLLNFRGGSFLLPDTDEVRKECQIRGVTFEVFSDSKMNAILEEISSPSQNMETVVLEKAPKIAVYTPKGKQPWDDAVTMVLTYAEIPYTEIYDEEVLSDQLILYDWLHLHHEDFTGQYGKFFGAYRNAPWYIEQKRDAENLAKRLGYNKVSEEKLAVASKIRDYVIGGGFMFAMCSATDSFDIALTAEGIDICEPMFDGDESDANYQALIDYRNSFAFKDFNLERNPMVYEFSDIDTTNDRQKGIIKMEQDYFSLMDFSAKWDPIPTMLCQNHTQLVKGFMGQTTAFASDKIKSSVLLLGENKINGEARYIHGTKGKGMFTFYGGHDPEDYQHRVGDAPTVLDLHPNSPGYRLILNNVLFPAARKKKLKT
;
A
#
# COMPACT_ATOMS: atom_id res chain seq x y z
N MET A 1 13.26 -66.28 49.85
CA MET A 1 14.03 -65.09 49.42
C MET A 1 13.35 -64.51 48.21
N LYS A 2 12.55 -63.44 48.37
CA LYS A 2 11.88 -62.72 47.23
C LYS A 2 12.79 -61.60 46.76
N LYS A 3 13.24 -61.70 45.50
CA LYS A 3 14.04 -60.65 44.82
C LYS A 3 13.11 -59.56 44.32
N TYR A 4 13.20 -58.35 44.85
CA TYR A 4 12.55 -57.17 44.32
C TYR A 4 13.41 -56.56 43.19
N ILE A 5 12.91 -56.54 41.97
CA ILE A 5 13.54 -55.83 40.86
C ILE A 5 13.00 -54.40 40.92
N VAL A 6 13.86 -53.44 41.27
CA VAL A 6 13.55 -51.97 41.19
C VAL A 6 13.83 -51.54 39.76
N ILE A 7 12.80 -51.24 39.01
CA ILE A 7 12.90 -50.65 37.68
C ILE A 7 12.96 -49.11 37.89
N CYS A 8 14.19 -48.55 37.74
CA CYS A 8 14.34 -47.09 37.65
C CYS A 8 13.85 -46.60 36.29
N PHE A 9 12.73 -45.94 36.26
CA PHE A 9 12.27 -45.16 35.11
C PHE A 9 13.13 -43.86 35.05
N LEU A 10 14.12 -43.82 34.18
CA LEU A 10 14.77 -42.58 33.75
C LEU A 10 13.78 -41.76 32.92
N PHE A 11 13.13 -40.80 33.56
CA PHE A 11 12.40 -39.71 32.85
C PHE A 11 13.47 -38.85 32.15
N LEU A 12 13.74 -39.14 30.88
CA LEU A 12 14.42 -38.20 29.98
C LEU A 12 13.42 -37.05 29.73
N SER A 13 13.54 -36.00 30.55
CA SER A 13 12.90 -34.73 30.27
C SER A 13 13.51 -34.17 28.97
N PHE A 14 12.84 -34.36 27.83
CA PHE A 14 13.11 -33.58 26.65
C PHE A 14 12.76 -32.13 26.97
N TYR A 15 13.72 -31.35 27.46
CA TYR A 15 13.59 -29.90 27.44
C TYR A 15 13.57 -29.51 25.96
N SER A 16 12.38 -29.36 25.39
CA SER A 16 12.19 -28.59 24.17
C SER A 16 12.70 -27.18 24.51
N LYS A 17 13.92 -26.86 24.10
CA LYS A 17 14.39 -25.47 24.15
C LYS A 17 13.53 -24.75 23.13
N ALA A 18 12.52 -24.03 23.62
CA ALA A 18 11.85 -23.10 22.75
C ALA A 18 12.90 -22.13 22.23
N SER A 19 12.86 -21.81 20.99
CA SER A 19 13.80 -20.92 20.32
C SER A 19 13.02 -20.09 19.28
N PHE A 20 13.62 -19.02 18.85
CA PHE A 20 13.02 -18.09 17.90
C PHE A 20 13.91 -17.91 16.68
N VAL A 21 13.27 -17.71 15.55
CA VAL A 21 13.86 -17.22 14.31
C VAL A 21 13.62 -15.73 14.22
N LEU A 22 14.69 -14.95 14.14
CA LEU A 22 14.66 -13.52 13.85
C LEU A 22 14.99 -13.30 12.38
N LEU A 23 14.15 -12.57 11.67
CA LEU A 23 14.44 -12.03 10.35
C LEU A 23 14.92 -10.58 10.54
N PRO A 24 16.24 -10.32 10.51
CA PRO A 24 16.76 -8.96 10.64
C PRO A 24 16.33 -8.13 9.41
N MET A 25 16.07 -6.84 9.61
CA MET A 25 15.61 -5.95 8.55
C MET A 25 16.50 -4.71 8.37
N GLU A 26 17.66 -4.70 8.96
CA GLU A 26 18.71 -3.72 8.70
C GLU A 26 19.36 -3.93 7.32
N ALA A 27 19.85 -2.85 6.71
CA ALA A 27 20.38 -2.87 5.34
C ALA A 27 21.52 -3.89 5.14
N GLU A 28 22.44 -4.02 6.12
CA GLU A 28 23.59 -4.93 6.03
C GLU A 28 23.25 -6.36 6.49
N GLY A 29 22.17 -6.54 7.26
CA GLY A 29 21.79 -7.82 7.86
C GLY A 29 20.89 -8.68 7.00
N GLN A 30 20.14 -8.10 6.07
CA GLN A 30 19.16 -8.81 5.25
C GLN A 30 19.52 -8.81 3.78
N LYS A 31 19.53 -10.00 3.17
CA LYS A 31 19.77 -10.16 1.72
C LYS A 31 18.54 -9.80 0.90
N ASN A 32 17.36 -10.02 1.43
CA ASN A 32 16.11 -9.79 0.71
C ASN A 32 15.00 -9.34 1.67
N HIS A 33 14.84 -8.02 1.80
CA HIS A 33 13.79 -7.44 2.62
C HIS A 33 12.39 -7.83 2.13
N LEU A 34 12.16 -7.76 0.81
CA LEU A 34 10.83 -7.98 0.24
C LEU A 34 10.34 -9.41 0.50
N LYS A 35 11.20 -10.42 0.32
CA LYS A 35 10.85 -11.82 0.64
C LYS A 35 10.73 -12.10 2.13
N ALA A 36 11.36 -11.31 3.01
CA ALA A 36 11.16 -11.42 4.45
C ALA A 36 9.72 -11.08 4.86
N TYR A 37 9.08 -10.10 4.20
CA TYR A 37 7.64 -9.85 4.36
C TYR A 37 6.79 -11.04 3.87
N GLY A 38 7.18 -11.64 2.76
CA GLY A 38 6.51 -12.85 2.24
C GLY A 38 6.56 -14.03 3.19
N ILE A 39 7.72 -14.27 3.83
CA ILE A 39 7.84 -15.30 4.89
C ILE A 39 6.96 -14.96 6.09
N THR A 40 6.94 -13.70 6.49
CA THR A 40 6.09 -13.22 7.59
C THR A 40 4.61 -13.47 7.28
N TYR A 41 4.17 -13.12 6.08
CA TYR A 41 2.80 -13.38 5.62
C TYR A 41 2.47 -14.87 5.58
N TRP A 42 3.34 -15.69 4.97
CA TRP A 42 3.21 -17.14 4.93
C TRP A 42 3.11 -17.76 6.35
N ALA A 43 3.90 -17.28 7.29
CA ALA A 43 3.84 -17.74 8.68
C ALA A 43 2.48 -17.42 9.33
N LEU A 44 1.89 -16.26 9.02
CA LEU A 44 0.54 -15.92 9.47
C LEU A 44 -0.54 -16.81 8.84
N GLU A 45 -0.42 -17.18 7.56
CA GLU A 45 -1.33 -18.16 6.92
C GLU A 45 -1.26 -19.53 7.59
N LYS A 46 -0.05 -19.94 8.03
CA LYS A 46 0.18 -21.16 8.82
C LYS A 46 -0.26 -21.03 10.29
N GLN A 47 -0.82 -19.89 10.68
CA GLN A 47 -1.24 -19.59 12.05
C GLN A 47 -0.08 -19.61 13.07
N TYR A 48 1.15 -19.36 12.62
CA TYR A 48 2.27 -19.14 13.51
C TYR A 48 2.12 -17.79 14.22
N LYS A 49 2.56 -17.75 15.47
CA LYS A 49 2.64 -16.51 16.22
C LYS A 49 3.82 -15.69 15.72
N VAL A 50 3.53 -14.54 15.13
CA VAL A 50 4.55 -13.62 14.61
C VAL A 50 4.51 -12.31 15.38
N SER A 51 5.69 -11.76 15.67
CA SER A 51 5.83 -10.41 16.22
C SER A 51 6.69 -9.55 15.31
N TRP A 52 6.26 -8.30 15.12
CA TRP A 52 7.02 -7.28 14.43
C TRP A 52 7.73 -6.41 15.47
N LEU A 53 9.06 -6.42 15.45
CA LEU A 53 9.90 -5.67 16.38
C LEU A 53 10.24 -4.31 15.74
N LEU A 54 9.36 -3.34 15.95
CA LEU A 54 9.45 -2.03 15.34
C LEU A 54 10.70 -1.29 15.86
N ASN A 55 11.46 -0.70 14.96
CA ASN A 55 12.71 0.01 15.21
C ASN A 55 13.83 -0.85 15.82
N PHE A 56 13.67 -2.16 15.94
CA PHE A 56 14.72 -3.07 16.31
C PHE A 56 15.35 -3.69 15.07
N ARG A 57 16.65 -3.40 14.84
CA ARG A 57 17.41 -3.89 13.67
C ARG A 57 16.64 -3.73 12.35
N GLY A 58 16.20 -2.50 12.08
CA GLY A 58 15.45 -2.17 10.86
C GLY A 58 13.98 -2.59 10.84
N GLY A 59 13.38 -2.97 11.97
CA GLY A 59 12.00 -3.44 12.06
C GLY A 59 11.86 -4.92 11.78
N SER A 60 12.60 -5.74 12.53
CA SER A 60 12.74 -7.19 12.37
C SER A 60 11.45 -7.96 12.66
N PHE A 61 11.32 -9.14 12.06
CA PHE A 61 10.24 -10.08 12.38
C PHE A 61 10.73 -11.23 13.25
N LEU A 62 9.92 -11.63 14.22
CA LEU A 62 10.18 -12.72 15.15
C LEU A 62 9.15 -13.82 14.96
N LEU A 63 9.64 -15.03 14.64
CA LEU A 63 8.85 -16.23 14.37
C LEU A 63 9.24 -17.37 15.34
N PRO A 64 8.40 -18.39 15.53
CA PRO A 64 8.81 -19.60 16.22
C PRO A 64 9.89 -20.34 15.42
N ASP A 65 10.85 -20.92 16.13
CA ASP A 65 11.91 -21.71 15.52
C ASP A 65 11.41 -23.12 15.22
N THR A 66 11.03 -23.36 13.99
CA THR A 66 10.65 -24.66 13.45
C THR A 66 11.49 -24.99 12.23
N ASP A 67 11.63 -26.30 11.93
CA ASP A 67 12.32 -26.75 10.71
C ASP A 67 11.67 -26.20 9.46
N GLU A 68 10.33 -26.07 9.46
CA GLU A 68 9.55 -25.50 8.36
C GLU A 68 9.91 -24.02 8.13
N VAL A 69 9.94 -23.19 9.17
CA VAL A 69 10.32 -21.76 9.09
C VAL A 69 11.75 -21.61 8.58
N ARG A 70 12.70 -22.38 9.12
CA ARG A 70 14.11 -22.32 8.67
C ARG A 70 14.26 -22.72 7.22
N LYS A 71 13.57 -23.79 6.81
CA LYS A 71 13.57 -24.27 5.42
C LYS A 71 12.99 -23.22 4.48
N GLU A 72 11.89 -22.57 4.85
CA GLU A 72 11.27 -21.53 4.04
C GLU A 72 12.20 -20.31 3.86
N CYS A 73 12.89 -19.88 4.93
CA CYS A 73 13.90 -18.84 4.84
C CYS A 73 15.04 -19.21 3.88
N GLN A 74 15.51 -20.46 3.91
CA GLN A 74 16.54 -20.93 3.00
C GLN A 74 16.08 -20.99 1.55
N ILE A 75 14.87 -21.48 1.29
CA ILE A 75 14.29 -21.57 -0.06
C ILE A 75 14.16 -20.18 -0.69
N ARG A 76 13.64 -19.20 0.06
CA ARG A 76 13.43 -17.82 -0.43
C ARG A 76 14.68 -16.95 -0.34
N GLY A 77 15.81 -17.46 0.16
CA GLY A 77 17.07 -16.71 0.26
C GLY A 77 17.06 -15.58 1.28
N VAL A 78 16.23 -15.68 2.31
CA VAL A 78 16.09 -14.69 3.39
C VAL A 78 17.06 -14.99 4.50
N THR A 79 17.81 -13.98 4.96
CA THR A 79 18.71 -14.10 6.11
C THR A 79 17.90 -14.26 7.40
N PHE A 80 18.30 -15.19 8.26
CA PHE A 80 17.69 -15.38 9.56
C PHE A 80 18.72 -15.76 10.62
N GLU A 81 18.40 -15.49 11.87
CA GLU A 81 19.19 -15.83 13.05
C GLU A 81 18.33 -16.64 14.03
N VAL A 82 18.95 -17.60 14.71
CA VAL A 82 18.28 -18.41 15.74
C VAL A 82 18.69 -17.93 17.12
N PHE A 83 17.71 -17.64 17.98
CA PHE A 83 17.92 -17.18 19.34
C PHE A 83 17.28 -18.14 20.34
N SER A 84 17.97 -18.42 21.45
CA SER A 84 17.38 -19.13 22.58
C SER A 84 16.34 -18.24 23.29
N ASP A 85 15.39 -18.85 23.99
CA ASP A 85 14.37 -18.15 24.78
C ASP A 85 14.98 -17.11 25.71
N SER A 86 16.05 -17.46 26.42
CA SER A 86 16.65 -16.53 27.38
C SER A 86 17.21 -15.28 26.70
N LYS A 87 17.88 -15.45 25.55
CA LYS A 87 18.41 -14.31 24.79
C LYS A 87 17.30 -13.46 24.20
N MET A 88 16.26 -14.11 23.65
CA MET A 88 15.15 -13.36 23.04
C MET A 88 14.30 -12.62 24.09
N ASN A 89 14.05 -13.23 25.24
CA ASN A 89 13.35 -12.57 26.34
C ASN A 89 14.09 -11.32 26.83
N ALA A 90 15.42 -11.37 26.93
CA ALA A 90 16.23 -10.19 27.28
C ALA A 90 16.09 -9.06 26.24
N ILE A 91 16.08 -9.40 24.95
CA ILE A 91 15.84 -8.43 23.85
C ILE A 91 14.41 -7.84 23.93
N LEU A 92 13.40 -8.67 24.15
CA LEU A 92 12.01 -8.20 24.28
C LEU A 92 11.81 -7.31 25.50
N GLU A 93 12.51 -7.59 26.60
CA GLU A 93 12.52 -6.74 27.79
C GLU A 93 13.18 -5.39 27.49
N GLU A 94 14.31 -5.36 26.79
CA GLU A 94 14.94 -4.14 26.31
C GLU A 94 13.99 -3.33 25.42
N ILE A 95 13.38 -3.95 24.39
CA ILE A 95 12.41 -3.29 23.50
C ILE A 95 11.24 -2.72 24.29
N SER A 96 10.76 -3.41 25.33
CA SER A 96 9.63 -2.97 26.13
C SER A 96 9.93 -1.78 27.05
N SER A 97 11.21 -1.50 27.31
CA SER A 97 11.64 -0.41 28.19
C SER A 97 11.10 0.95 27.70
N PRO A 98 10.53 1.81 28.58
CA PRO A 98 10.01 3.13 28.21
C PRO A 98 11.06 4.08 27.62
N SER A 99 12.34 3.84 27.91
CA SER A 99 13.46 4.64 27.42
C SER A 99 13.85 4.32 25.98
N GLN A 100 13.41 3.18 25.44
CA GLN A 100 13.76 2.72 24.10
C GLN A 100 12.72 3.17 23.09
N ASN A 101 13.17 3.72 21.97
CA ASN A 101 12.30 4.07 20.85
C ASN A 101 12.05 2.84 19.96
N MET A 102 11.56 1.77 20.55
CA MET A 102 11.27 0.48 19.91
C MET A 102 9.93 -0.05 20.42
N GLU A 103 9.29 -0.93 19.67
CA GLU A 103 8.01 -1.51 20.05
C GLU A 103 7.86 -2.93 19.52
N THR A 104 7.15 -3.79 20.26
CA THR A 104 6.75 -5.12 19.78
C THR A 104 5.27 -5.13 19.45
N VAL A 105 4.94 -5.41 18.18
CA VAL A 105 3.57 -5.56 17.71
C VAL A 105 3.30 -7.01 17.31
N VAL A 106 2.25 -7.59 17.86
CA VAL A 106 1.80 -8.94 17.46
C VAL A 106 1.03 -8.82 16.15
N LEU A 107 1.36 -9.67 15.19
CA LEU A 107 0.58 -9.86 13.97
C LEU A 107 -0.39 -11.02 14.20
N GLU A 108 -1.69 -10.81 13.96
CA GLU A 108 -2.74 -11.74 14.39
C GLU A 108 -3.17 -12.72 13.29
N LYS A 109 -3.24 -12.25 12.05
CA LYS A 109 -3.67 -13.07 10.90
C LYS A 109 -3.09 -12.54 9.60
N ALA A 110 -3.00 -13.39 8.59
CA ALA A 110 -2.72 -12.96 7.22
C ALA A 110 -3.92 -12.17 6.68
N PRO A 111 -3.76 -10.92 6.21
CA PRO A 111 -4.83 -10.16 5.61
C PRO A 111 -5.27 -10.79 4.29
N LYS A 112 -6.58 -10.81 4.01
CA LYS A 112 -7.10 -11.14 2.69
C LYS A 112 -6.99 -9.92 1.78
N ILE A 113 -6.29 -10.07 0.66
CA ILE A 113 -5.91 -8.98 -0.23
C ILE A 113 -6.75 -9.03 -1.50
N ALA A 114 -7.38 -7.91 -1.83
CA ALA A 114 -7.97 -7.64 -3.14
C ALA A 114 -7.15 -6.61 -3.89
N VAL A 115 -6.98 -6.82 -5.19
CA VAL A 115 -6.40 -5.85 -6.12
C VAL A 115 -7.47 -5.49 -7.12
N TYR A 116 -7.83 -4.21 -7.17
CA TYR A 116 -8.80 -3.69 -8.12
C TYR A 116 -8.09 -3.36 -9.43
N THR A 117 -8.38 -4.13 -10.47
CA THR A 117 -7.75 -4.03 -11.79
C THR A 117 -8.68 -4.50 -12.89
N PRO A 118 -8.66 -3.89 -14.09
CA PRO A 118 -9.41 -4.36 -15.24
C PRO A 118 -9.00 -5.78 -15.63
N LYS A 119 -9.97 -6.57 -16.12
CA LYS A 119 -9.70 -7.90 -16.65
C LYS A 119 -8.95 -7.79 -17.99
N GLY A 120 -7.76 -8.34 -18.07
CA GLY A 120 -6.94 -8.35 -19.27
C GLY A 120 -5.60 -7.65 -19.15
N LYS A 121 -4.81 -7.71 -20.23
CA LYS A 121 -3.46 -7.14 -20.23
C LYS A 121 -3.55 -5.61 -20.34
N GLN A 122 -2.98 -4.92 -19.37
CA GLN A 122 -2.79 -3.47 -19.41
C GLN A 122 -1.48 -3.12 -20.13
N PRO A 123 -1.38 -1.92 -20.73
CA PRO A 123 -0.13 -1.45 -21.36
C PRO A 123 0.92 -0.96 -20.36
N TRP A 124 0.68 -1.12 -19.08
CA TRP A 124 1.54 -0.82 -17.94
C TRP A 124 1.49 -1.97 -16.94
N ASP A 125 2.44 -2.00 -16.04
CA ASP A 125 2.51 -2.91 -14.91
C ASP A 125 1.94 -2.27 -13.64
N ASP A 126 1.83 -3.06 -12.59
CA ASP A 126 1.36 -2.63 -11.27
C ASP A 126 2.42 -3.00 -10.22
N ALA A 127 3.03 -1.98 -9.61
CA ALA A 127 4.08 -2.15 -8.61
C ALA A 127 3.64 -3.02 -7.42
N VAL A 128 2.37 -2.94 -7.02
CA VAL A 128 1.86 -3.73 -5.90
C VAL A 128 1.71 -5.20 -6.27
N THR A 129 1.11 -5.52 -7.42
CA THR A 129 1.01 -6.91 -7.88
C THR A 129 2.37 -7.53 -8.13
N MET A 130 3.33 -6.74 -8.66
CA MET A 130 4.71 -7.18 -8.83
C MET A 130 5.36 -7.55 -7.50
N VAL A 131 5.27 -6.70 -6.47
CA VAL A 131 5.89 -6.99 -5.18
C VAL A 131 5.17 -8.10 -4.41
N LEU A 132 3.84 -8.19 -4.50
CA LEU A 132 3.09 -9.30 -3.91
C LEU A 132 3.50 -10.63 -4.54
N THR A 133 3.61 -10.68 -5.88
CA THR A 133 4.08 -11.87 -6.61
C THR A 133 5.52 -12.22 -6.26
N TYR A 134 6.42 -11.25 -6.22
CA TYR A 134 7.82 -11.44 -5.84
C TYR A 134 7.99 -11.96 -4.40
N ALA A 135 7.23 -11.41 -3.47
CA ALA A 135 7.20 -11.81 -2.08
C ALA A 135 6.40 -13.10 -1.84
N GLU A 136 5.74 -13.64 -2.88
CA GLU A 136 4.87 -14.82 -2.81
C GLU A 136 3.71 -14.62 -1.81
N ILE A 137 3.09 -13.44 -1.84
CA ILE A 137 1.91 -13.08 -1.06
C ILE A 137 0.68 -13.20 -1.97
N PRO A 138 -0.30 -14.07 -1.64
CA PRO A 138 -1.48 -14.27 -2.49
C PRO A 138 -2.43 -13.06 -2.46
N TYR A 139 -3.05 -12.78 -3.59
CA TYR A 139 -4.08 -11.75 -3.74
C TYR A 139 -5.17 -12.22 -4.72
N THR A 140 -6.29 -11.52 -4.72
CA THR A 140 -7.41 -11.76 -5.65
C THR A 140 -7.65 -10.51 -6.47
N GLU A 141 -7.66 -10.67 -7.80
CA GLU A 141 -8.06 -9.58 -8.70
C GLU A 141 -9.58 -9.45 -8.69
N ILE A 142 -10.06 -8.22 -8.52
CA ILE A 142 -11.47 -7.85 -8.58
C ILE A 142 -11.62 -6.60 -9.44
N TYR A 143 -12.81 -6.38 -9.98
CA TYR A 143 -13.10 -5.17 -10.74
C TYR A 143 -14.52 -4.66 -10.46
N ASP A 144 -15.06 -3.82 -11.31
CA ASP A 144 -16.34 -3.13 -11.11
C ASP A 144 -17.49 -4.08 -10.74
N GLU A 145 -17.60 -5.23 -11.42
CA GLU A 145 -18.65 -6.22 -11.18
C GLU A 145 -18.60 -6.79 -9.76
N GLU A 146 -17.39 -7.16 -9.29
CA GLU A 146 -17.17 -7.71 -7.96
C GLU A 146 -17.41 -6.66 -6.88
N VAL A 147 -16.96 -5.41 -7.12
CA VAL A 147 -17.19 -4.28 -6.19
C VAL A 147 -18.67 -3.95 -6.08
N LEU A 148 -19.37 -3.79 -7.19
CA LEU A 148 -20.78 -3.47 -7.22
C LEU A 148 -21.68 -4.58 -6.67
N SER A 149 -21.21 -5.84 -6.70
CA SER A 149 -21.88 -6.99 -6.07
C SER A 149 -21.49 -7.23 -4.60
N ASP A 150 -20.94 -6.22 -3.92
CA ASP A 150 -20.62 -6.21 -2.48
C ASP A 150 -19.54 -7.23 -2.05
N GLN A 151 -18.66 -7.68 -2.97
CA GLN A 151 -17.62 -8.66 -2.61
C GLN A 151 -16.47 -8.07 -1.78
N LEU A 152 -16.34 -6.74 -1.67
CA LEU A 152 -15.29 -6.11 -0.87
C LEU A 152 -15.29 -6.55 0.60
N ILE A 153 -16.44 -6.91 1.16
CA ILE A 153 -16.56 -7.39 2.55
C ILE A 153 -15.75 -8.69 2.81
N LEU A 154 -15.34 -9.39 1.78
CA LEU A 154 -14.56 -10.62 1.90
C LEU A 154 -13.07 -10.37 2.13
N TYR A 155 -12.62 -9.12 2.00
CA TYR A 155 -11.21 -8.73 2.04
C TYR A 155 -10.92 -7.77 3.18
N ASP A 156 -9.70 -7.86 3.71
CA ASP A 156 -9.19 -6.98 4.77
C ASP A 156 -8.46 -5.76 4.19
N TRP A 157 -7.92 -5.89 2.98
CA TRP A 157 -7.09 -4.90 2.31
C TRP A 157 -7.42 -4.81 0.83
N LEU A 158 -7.58 -3.59 0.32
CA LEU A 158 -7.90 -3.27 -1.08
C LEU A 158 -6.82 -2.38 -1.67
N HIS A 159 -6.28 -2.78 -2.82
CA HIS A 159 -5.36 -1.96 -3.62
C HIS A 159 -6.06 -1.34 -4.82
N LEU A 160 -5.80 -0.05 -5.04
CA LEU A 160 -6.17 0.73 -6.22
C LEU A 160 -4.90 1.33 -6.81
N HIS A 161 -4.69 1.25 -8.15
CA HIS A 161 -3.47 1.79 -8.73
C HIS A 161 -3.77 2.83 -9.84
N HIS A 162 -3.91 2.41 -11.07
CA HIS A 162 -4.03 3.30 -12.24
C HIS A 162 -5.45 3.74 -12.54
N GLU A 163 -6.39 3.38 -11.71
CA GLU A 163 -7.78 3.52 -12.06
C GLU A 163 -8.23 4.98 -12.02
N ASP A 164 -9.04 5.32 -13.00
CA ASP A 164 -9.74 6.59 -13.08
C ASP A 164 -11.19 6.41 -12.63
N PHE A 165 -11.53 6.98 -11.50
CA PHE A 165 -12.89 6.97 -10.98
C PHE A 165 -13.75 8.14 -11.49
N THR A 166 -13.20 9.00 -12.34
CA THR A 166 -13.91 10.17 -12.88
C THR A 166 -14.60 9.94 -14.21
N GLY A 167 -14.24 8.86 -14.93
CA GLY A 167 -14.72 8.57 -16.28
C GLY A 167 -13.98 9.31 -17.40
N GLN A 168 -12.84 9.91 -17.12
CA GLN A 168 -12.01 10.62 -18.10
C GLN A 168 -10.91 9.75 -18.71
N TYR A 169 -10.99 8.43 -18.52
CA TYR A 169 -10.07 7.41 -19.07
C TYR A 169 -8.60 7.71 -18.79
N GLY A 170 -8.28 8.02 -17.53
CA GLY A 170 -6.92 8.29 -17.06
C GLY A 170 -6.31 9.59 -17.59
N LYS A 171 -7.10 10.48 -18.18
CA LYS A 171 -6.61 11.71 -18.84
C LYS A 171 -5.63 11.43 -19.98
N PHE A 172 -5.68 10.24 -20.56
CA PHE A 172 -4.80 9.83 -21.66
C PHE A 172 -5.17 10.43 -23.02
N PHE A 173 -6.30 11.14 -23.14
CA PHE A 173 -6.79 11.67 -24.41
C PHE A 173 -5.74 12.50 -25.18
N GLY A 174 -5.02 13.39 -24.50
CA GLY A 174 -4.05 14.28 -25.14
C GLY A 174 -2.96 13.52 -25.91
N ALA A 175 -2.37 12.52 -25.28
CA ALA A 175 -1.25 11.77 -25.83
C ALA A 175 -1.67 10.51 -26.61
N TYR A 176 -2.78 9.86 -26.23
CA TYR A 176 -3.05 8.47 -26.67
C TYR A 176 -4.43 8.28 -27.33
N ARG A 177 -5.23 9.34 -27.64
CA ARG A 177 -6.56 9.22 -28.26
C ARG A 177 -6.64 8.37 -29.53
N ASN A 178 -5.52 8.20 -30.25
CA ASN A 178 -5.43 7.36 -31.46
C ASN A 178 -4.72 6.03 -31.20
N ALA A 179 -4.25 5.75 -29.99
CA ALA A 179 -3.60 4.49 -29.66
C ALA A 179 -4.62 3.34 -29.59
N PRO A 180 -4.33 2.18 -30.20
CA PRO A 180 -5.27 1.06 -30.20
C PRO A 180 -5.73 0.64 -28.80
N TRP A 181 -4.81 0.59 -27.84
CA TRP A 181 -5.13 0.23 -26.46
C TRP A 181 -6.08 1.23 -25.79
N TYR A 182 -5.93 2.55 -26.04
CA TYR A 182 -6.81 3.57 -25.47
C TYR A 182 -8.25 3.47 -26.03
N ILE A 183 -8.36 3.27 -27.37
CA ILE A 183 -9.64 3.09 -28.05
C ILE A 183 -10.34 1.83 -27.52
N GLU A 184 -9.57 0.75 -27.30
CA GLU A 184 -10.09 -0.50 -26.73
C GLU A 184 -10.54 -0.32 -25.29
N GLN A 185 -9.72 0.29 -24.43
CA GLN A 185 -10.06 0.60 -23.04
C GLN A 185 -11.35 1.42 -22.93
N LYS A 186 -11.48 2.51 -23.72
CA LYS A 186 -12.69 3.33 -23.75
C LYS A 186 -13.93 2.50 -24.12
N ARG A 187 -13.86 1.75 -25.23
CA ARG A 187 -14.95 0.87 -25.69
C ARG A 187 -15.34 -0.16 -24.63
N ASP A 188 -14.37 -0.79 -23.99
CA ASP A 188 -14.63 -1.85 -23.02
C ASP A 188 -15.23 -1.29 -21.72
N ALA A 189 -14.79 -0.11 -21.28
CA ALA A 189 -15.40 0.61 -20.15
C ALA A 189 -16.85 1.02 -20.46
N GLU A 190 -17.13 1.58 -21.65
CA GLU A 190 -18.49 1.93 -22.08
C GLU A 190 -19.43 0.70 -22.16
N ASN A 191 -18.91 -0.43 -22.67
CA ASN A 191 -19.66 -1.67 -22.74
C ASN A 191 -19.92 -2.25 -21.34
N LEU A 192 -18.96 -2.15 -20.43
CA LEU A 192 -19.12 -2.60 -19.06
C LEU A 192 -20.17 -1.76 -18.32
N ALA A 193 -20.06 -0.44 -18.38
CA ALA A 193 -21.04 0.47 -17.77
C ALA A 193 -22.48 0.17 -18.25
N LYS A 194 -22.68 0.03 -19.57
CA LYS A 194 -23.98 -0.35 -20.14
C LYS A 194 -24.47 -1.71 -19.64
N ARG A 195 -23.61 -2.71 -19.55
CA ARG A 195 -23.95 -4.05 -19.05
C ARG A 195 -24.38 -4.01 -17.59
N LEU A 196 -23.77 -3.13 -16.81
CA LEU A 196 -24.09 -2.91 -15.40
C LEU A 196 -25.28 -1.97 -15.17
N GLY A 197 -25.88 -1.41 -16.27
CA GLY A 197 -27.08 -0.61 -16.20
C GLY A 197 -26.84 0.90 -16.07
N TYR A 198 -25.64 1.38 -16.30
CA TYR A 198 -25.27 2.80 -16.28
C TYR A 198 -25.26 3.38 -17.70
N ASN A 199 -25.61 4.66 -17.83
CA ASN A 199 -25.58 5.37 -19.10
C ASN A 199 -24.18 5.90 -19.44
N LYS A 200 -23.42 6.31 -18.42
CA LYS A 200 -22.08 6.87 -18.52
C LYS A 200 -21.07 6.06 -17.68
N VAL A 201 -19.81 6.04 -18.12
CA VAL A 201 -18.71 5.45 -17.36
C VAL A 201 -18.48 6.21 -16.06
N SER A 202 -18.63 7.55 -16.06
CA SER A 202 -18.53 8.37 -14.85
C SER A 202 -19.55 7.99 -13.77
N GLU A 203 -20.80 7.68 -14.17
CA GLU A 203 -21.84 7.24 -13.24
C GLU A 203 -21.50 5.87 -12.62
N GLU A 204 -21.03 4.95 -13.44
CA GLU A 204 -20.60 3.61 -13.00
C GLU A 204 -19.39 3.70 -12.06
N LYS A 205 -18.37 4.48 -12.41
CA LYS A 205 -17.17 4.67 -11.59
C LYS A 205 -17.46 5.37 -10.26
N LEU A 206 -18.40 6.33 -10.23
CA LEU A 206 -18.90 6.93 -8.99
C LEU A 206 -19.59 5.89 -8.09
N ALA A 207 -20.38 4.99 -8.68
CA ALA A 207 -21.02 3.91 -7.91
C ALA A 207 -19.96 2.96 -7.30
N VAL A 208 -18.93 2.62 -8.07
CA VAL A 208 -17.78 1.83 -7.59
C VAL A 208 -17.04 2.56 -6.47
N ALA A 209 -16.69 3.84 -6.67
CA ALA A 209 -16.02 4.66 -5.65
C ALA A 209 -16.86 4.76 -4.37
N SER A 210 -18.18 4.86 -4.49
CA SER A 210 -19.12 4.88 -3.36
C SER A 210 -19.12 3.55 -2.59
N LYS A 211 -19.07 2.40 -3.27
CA LYS A 211 -18.92 1.09 -2.63
C LYS A 211 -17.59 0.94 -1.91
N ILE A 212 -16.50 1.43 -2.50
CA ILE A 212 -15.17 1.44 -1.88
C ILE A 212 -15.18 2.36 -0.65
N ARG A 213 -15.79 3.55 -0.73
CA ARG A 213 -16.01 4.44 0.42
C ARG A 213 -16.72 3.71 1.55
N ASP A 214 -17.81 3.03 1.26
CA ASP A 214 -18.63 2.33 2.26
C ASP A 214 -17.85 1.15 2.90
N TYR A 215 -17.05 0.43 2.10
CA TYR A 215 -16.12 -0.60 2.59
C TYR A 215 -15.13 -0.01 3.61
N VAL A 216 -14.49 1.13 3.29
CA VAL A 216 -13.56 1.79 4.22
C VAL A 216 -14.29 2.29 5.46
N ILE A 217 -15.45 2.96 5.31
CA ILE A 217 -16.25 3.41 6.45
C ILE A 217 -16.63 2.25 7.37
N GLY A 218 -16.88 1.07 6.82
CA GLY A 218 -17.21 -0.16 7.54
C GLY A 218 -16.05 -0.78 8.32
N GLY A 219 -14.81 -0.43 8.01
CA GLY A 219 -13.60 -0.94 8.67
C GLY A 219 -12.54 -1.54 7.76
N GLY A 220 -12.74 -1.48 6.43
CA GLY A 220 -11.77 -1.93 5.44
C GLY A 220 -10.54 -1.01 5.38
N PHE A 221 -9.46 -1.53 4.84
CA PHE A 221 -8.24 -0.78 4.58
C PHE A 221 -8.02 -0.61 3.08
N MET A 222 -7.86 0.63 2.63
CA MET A 222 -7.60 0.98 1.23
C MET A 222 -6.18 1.52 1.07
N PHE A 223 -5.44 0.99 0.09
CA PHE A 223 -4.15 1.50 -0.34
C PHE A 223 -4.23 1.89 -1.81
N ALA A 224 -4.00 3.15 -2.12
CA ALA A 224 -4.05 3.66 -3.49
C ALA A 224 -2.71 4.27 -3.90
N MET A 225 -2.37 4.08 -5.18
CA MET A 225 -1.20 4.66 -5.82
C MET A 225 -1.60 5.34 -7.13
N CYS A 226 -0.70 6.17 -7.66
CA CYS A 226 -0.85 6.83 -8.96
C CYS A 226 -2.19 7.59 -9.07
N SER A 227 -2.81 7.58 -10.25
CA SER A 227 -4.08 8.28 -10.52
C SER A 227 -5.27 7.82 -9.68
N ALA A 228 -5.21 6.63 -9.10
CA ALA A 228 -6.29 6.18 -8.21
C ALA A 228 -6.38 6.97 -6.90
N THR A 229 -5.38 7.76 -6.55
CA THR A 229 -5.37 8.56 -5.31
C THR A 229 -6.28 9.78 -5.41
N ASP A 230 -6.06 10.64 -6.39
CA ASP A 230 -6.83 11.88 -6.57
C ASP A 230 -8.13 11.66 -7.35
N SER A 231 -8.13 10.80 -8.38
CA SER A 231 -9.36 10.51 -9.13
C SER A 231 -10.46 9.92 -8.26
N PHE A 232 -10.10 9.09 -7.27
CA PHE A 232 -11.06 8.55 -6.30
C PHE A 232 -11.73 9.65 -5.47
N ASP A 233 -10.93 10.55 -4.89
CA ASP A 233 -11.45 11.66 -4.11
C ASP A 233 -12.26 12.65 -4.98
N ILE A 234 -11.81 12.90 -6.21
CA ILE A 234 -12.50 13.75 -7.16
C ILE A 234 -13.88 13.17 -7.49
N ALA A 235 -13.97 11.89 -7.80
CA ALA A 235 -15.24 11.24 -8.09
C ALA A 235 -16.24 11.38 -6.93
N LEU A 236 -15.80 11.15 -5.70
CA LEU A 236 -16.65 11.30 -4.52
C LEU A 236 -17.10 12.75 -4.28
N THR A 237 -16.24 13.73 -4.56
CA THR A 237 -16.59 15.16 -4.39
C THR A 237 -17.51 15.68 -5.48
N ALA A 238 -17.53 15.04 -6.64
CA ALA A 238 -18.36 15.36 -7.78
C ALA A 238 -19.67 14.53 -7.84
N GLU A 239 -20.13 13.98 -6.72
CA GLU A 239 -21.38 13.21 -6.66
C GLU A 239 -22.57 14.02 -7.18
N GLY A 240 -23.20 13.55 -8.27
CA GLY A 240 -24.32 14.21 -8.94
C GLY A 240 -23.94 15.40 -9.83
N ILE A 241 -22.65 15.58 -10.12
CA ILE A 241 -22.12 16.67 -10.95
C ILE A 241 -21.40 16.05 -12.15
N ASP A 242 -21.72 16.51 -13.36
CA ASP A 242 -20.99 16.12 -14.56
C ASP A 242 -19.71 16.96 -14.71
N ILE A 243 -18.57 16.31 -14.56
CA ILE A 243 -17.24 16.93 -14.70
C ILE A 243 -16.52 16.49 -15.98
N CYS A 244 -17.14 15.62 -16.80
CA CYS A 244 -16.55 15.10 -18.01
C CYS A 244 -16.75 16.07 -19.19
N GLU A 245 -15.69 16.32 -19.95
CA GLU A 245 -15.78 17.08 -21.19
C GLU A 245 -16.30 16.17 -22.34
N PRO A 246 -16.96 16.74 -23.40
CA PRO A 246 -17.67 15.97 -24.42
C PRO A 246 -16.89 14.87 -25.13
N MET A 247 -15.54 14.96 -25.17
CA MET A 247 -14.73 13.92 -25.78
C MET A 247 -14.67 12.63 -24.95
N PHE A 248 -15.01 12.69 -23.68
CA PHE A 248 -15.03 11.53 -22.81
C PHE A 248 -16.35 10.78 -22.88
N ASP A 249 -17.50 11.47 -22.76
CA ASP A 249 -18.81 10.84 -22.62
C ASP A 249 -19.87 11.30 -23.62
N GLY A 250 -19.60 12.37 -24.41
CA GLY A 250 -20.41 12.77 -25.56
C GLY A 250 -21.37 13.93 -25.31
N ASP A 251 -21.46 14.44 -24.08
CA ASP A 251 -22.26 15.64 -23.74
C ASP A 251 -21.44 16.69 -22.97
N GLU A 252 -22.03 17.86 -22.74
CA GLU A 252 -21.32 18.97 -22.07
C GLU A 252 -21.31 18.76 -20.55
N SER A 253 -20.15 19.03 -19.93
CA SER A 253 -20.04 19.07 -18.47
C SER A 253 -20.87 20.19 -17.85
N ASP A 254 -21.23 20.08 -16.58
CA ASP A 254 -21.94 21.11 -15.84
C ASP A 254 -21.18 22.46 -15.87
N ALA A 255 -21.82 23.54 -16.26
CA ALA A 255 -21.18 24.84 -16.50
C ALA A 255 -20.42 25.38 -15.27
N ASN A 256 -20.92 25.12 -14.07
CA ASN A 256 -20.40 25.60 -12.80
C ASN A 256 -19.89 24.48 -11.88
N TYR A 257 -19.47 23.35 -12.42
CA TYR A 257 -19.14 22.17 -11.63
C TYR A 257 -18.13 22.46 -10.50
N GLN A 258 -17.12 23.29 -10.73
CA GLN A 258 -16.13 23.63 -9.71
C GLN A 258 -16.76 24.23 -8.44
N ALA A 259 -17.79 25.04 -8.58
CA ALA A 259 -18.50 25.66 -7.46
C ALA A 259 -19.46 24.67 -6.75
N LEU A 260 -19.79 23.56 -7.38
CA LEU A 260 -20.69 22.53 -6.85
C LEU A 260 -19.97 21.43 -6.10
N ILE A 261 -18.65 21.30 -6.27
CA ILE A 261 -17.83 20.27 -5.63
C ILE A 261 -17.95 20.30 -4.10
N ASP A 262 -18.27 19.15 -3.52
CA ASP A 262 -18.37 19.00 -2.07
C ASP A 262 -17.14 18.29 -1.48
N TYR A 263 -16.15 19.05 -1.06
CA TYR A 263 -14.91 18.53 -0.44
C TYR A 263 -15.14 17.74 0.86
N ARG A 264 -16.33 17.76 1.48
CA ARG A 264 -16.64 16.94 2.66
C ARG A 264 -16.65 15.45 2.32
N ASN A 265 -16.95 15.11 1.08
CA ASN A 265 -17.02 13.74 0.59
C ASN A 265 -15.65 13.11 0.35
N SER A 266 -14.61 13.91 0.07
CA SER A 266 -13.25 13.38 -0.15
C SER A 266 -12.66 12.75 1.12
N PHE A 267 -11.66 11.89 0.91
CA PHE A 267 -10.90 11.28 1.99
C PHE A 267 -9.74 12.19 2.41
N ALA A 268 -8.87 12.54 1.48
CA ALA A 268 -7.60 13.20 1.76
C ALA A 268 -7.58 14.68 1.36
N PHE A 269 -8.27 15.08 0.30
CA PHE A 269 -8.02 16.36 -0.35
C PHE A 269 -9.15 17.37 -0.16
N LYS A 270 -8.80 18.67 -0.25
CA LYS A 270 -9.70 19.81 -0.12
C LYS A 270 -9.26 20.95 -1.03
N ASP A 271 -10.16 21.85 -1.32
CA ASP A 271 -9.89 23.17 -1.98
C ASP A 271 -9.10 23.06 -3.28
N PHE A 272 -9.19 21.92 -3.99
CA PHE A 272 -8.53 21.70 -5.27
C PHE A 272 -9.38 22.23 -6.43
N ASN A 273 -8.69 22.54 -7.53
CA ASN A 273 -9.32 22.95 -8.78
C ASN A 273 -9.16 21.85 -9.82
N LEU A 274 -10.26 21.49 -10.49
CA LEU A 274 -10.23 20.48 -11.54
C LEU A 274 -9.58 21.02 -12.80
N GLU A 275 -8.77 20.20 -13.47
CA GLU A 275 -8.20 20.51 -14.77
C GLU A 275 -9.19 20.09 -15.89
N ARG A 276 -9.76 21.09 -16.57
CA ARG A 276 -10.74 20.88 -17.64
C ARG A 276 -10.10 20.46 -18.96
N ASN A 277 -8.89 20.95 -19.24
CA ASN A 277 -8.27 20.73 -20.53
C ASN A 277 -7.98 19.24 -20.74
N PRO A 278 -8.64 18.57 -21.71
CA PRO A 278 -8.43 17.14 -21.96
C PRO A 278 -7.04 16.82 -22.51
N MET A 279 -6.28 17.84 -22.93
CA MET A 279 -4.89 17.69 -23.40
C MET A 279 -3.87 17.67 -22.27
N VAL A 280 -4.30 17.98 -21.03
CA VAL A 280 -3.45 17.94 -19.83
C VAL A 280 -3.62 16.60 -19.15
N TYR A 281 -2.50 15.99 -18.76
CA TYR A 281 -2.41 14.66 -18.15
C TYR A 281 -2.54 14.72 -16.61
N GLU A 282 -3.47 15.53 -16.12
CA GLU A 282 -3.75 15.71 -14.70
C GLU A 282 -5.26 15.89 -14.50
N PHE A 283 -5.77 15.46 -13.35
CA PHE A 283 -7.17 15.63 -12.99
C PHE A 283 -7.44 16.97 -12.29
N SER A 284 -6.45 17.46 -11.54
CA SER A 284 -6.56 18.67 -10.72
C SER A 284 -5.21 19.21 -10.29
N ASP A 285 -5.21 20.34 -9.58
CA ASP A 285 -4.02 20.91 -8.91
C ASP A 285 -3.62 20.19 -7.61
N ILE A 286 -4.17 19.01 -7.32
CA ILE A 286 -3.64 18.11 -6.30
C ILE A 286 -2.29 17.56 -6.76
N ASP A 287 -2.21 17.13 -8.02
CA ASP A 287 -1.02 16.53 -8.62
C ASP A 287 0.03 17.59 -8.94
N THR A 288 1.21 17.46 -8.36
CA THR A 288 2.35 18.38 -8.60
C THR A 288 3.31 17.90 -9.68
N THR A 289 3.00 16.83 -10.41
CA THR A 289 3.92 16.20 -11.37
C THR A 289 4.41 17.16 -12.44
N ASN A 290 3.55 17.95 -13.05
CA ASN A 290 3.92 18.92 -14.10
C ASN A 290 4.86 20.02 -13.59
N ASP A 291 4.66 20.51 -12.40
CA ASP A 291 5.50 21.54 -11.81
C ASP A 291 6.90 20.99 -11.49
N ARG A 292 6.98 19.74 -11.04
CA ARG A 292 8.24 19.04 -10.82
C ARG A 292 8.99 18.79 -12.12
N GLN A 293 8.31 18.38 -13.18
CA GLN A 293 8.92 18.20 -14.49
C GLN A 293 9.50 19.49 -15.05
N LYS A 294 8.83 20.64 -14.84
CA LYS A 294 9.32 21.97 -15.23
C LYS A 294 10.52 22.40 -14.39
N GLY A 295 10.56 22.04 -13.12
CA GLY A 295 11.63 22.39 -12.17
C GLY A 295 12.93 21.59 -12.38
N ILE A 296 12.98 20.64 -13.31
CA ILE A 296 14.15 19.79 -13.64
C ILE A 296 14.78 19.20 -12.37
N ILE A 297 14.02 18.43 -11.63
CA ILE A 297 14.61 17.60 -10.59
C ILE A 297 15.24 16.40 -11.28
N LYS A 298 16.56 16.29 -11.19
CA LYS A 298 17.25 15.09 -11.67
C LYS A 298 16.86 13.91 -10.80
N MET A 299 16.73 12.74 -11.39
CA MET A 299 16.42 11.50 -10.69
C MET A 299 17.28 11.31 -9.41
N GLU A 300 18.56 11.67 -9.49
CA GLU A 300 19.50 11.57 -8.37
C GLU A 300 19.26 12.58 -7.24
N GLN A 301 18.37 13.53 -7.44
CA GLN A 301 18.04 14.59 -6.48
C GLN A 301 16.60 14.49 -5.98
N ASP A 302 15.79 13.61 -6.56
CA ASP A 302 14.41 13.43 -6.17
C ASP A 302 14.30 12.41 -5.03
N TYR A 303 14.17 12.93 -3.82
CA TYR A 303 13.98 12.16 -2.60
C TYR A 303 12.88 12.81 -1.76
N PHE A 304 12.20 11.98 -0.98
CA PHE A 304 11.34 12.44 0.09
C PHE A 304 11.76 11.82 1.42
N SER A 305 11.54 12.55 2.50
CA SER A 305 11.84 12.08 3.85
C SER A 305 10.61 11.45 4.48
N LEU A 306 10.81 10.34 5.16
CA LEU A 306 9.78 9.73 6.00
C LEU A 306 9.69 10.49 7.33
N MET A 307 8.50 10.52 7.92
CA MET A 307 8.30 10.95 9.31
C MET A 307 9.15 10.09 10.24
N ASP A 308 9.77 10.72 11.23
CA ASP A 308 10.58 10.02 12.22
C ASP A 308 9.70 9.06 13.05
N PHE A 309 10.14 7.80 13.14
CA PHE A 309 9.45 6.81 13.96
C PHE A 309 9.49 7.14 15.45
N SER A 310 8.35 7.04 16.11
CA SER A 310 8.22 7.15 17.56
C SER A 310 7.33 6.06 18.14
N ALA A 311 7.92 5.14 18.88
CA ALA A 311 7.17 4.11 19.59
C ALA A 311 6.17 4.69 20.61
N LYS A 312 6.40 5.92 21.06
CA LYS A 312 5.59 6.59 22.07
C LYS A 312 4.42 7.38 21.49
N TRP A 313 4.61 8.03 20.32
CA TRP A 313 3.67 9.02 19.81
C TRP A 313 3.00 8.62 18.51
N ASP A 314 3.57 7.68 17.73
CA ASP A 314 3.04 7.34 16.43
C ASP A 314 1.70 6.59 16.55
N PRO A 315 0.63 7.08 15.91
CA PRO A 315 -0.66 6.40 15.91
C PRO A 315 -0.65 5.13 15.04
N ILE A 316 0.29 5.03 14.09
CA ILE A 316 0.41 3.94 13.11
C ILE A 316 1.87 3.49 12.92
N PRO A 317 2.58 3.10 13.98
CA PRO A 317 4.03 2.93 13.95
C PRO A 317 4.50 1.86 12.95
N THR A 318 3.70 0.84 12.65
CA THR A 318 4.05 -0.22 11.70
C THR A 318 4.24 0.28 10.27
N MET A 319 3.56 1.36 9.90
CA MET A 319 3.66 1.96 8.57
C MET A 319 4.98 2.70 8.34
N LEU A 320 5.60 3.18 9.42
CA LEU A 320 6.82 3.99 9.41
C LEU A 320 8.08 3.19 9.71
N CYS A 321 7.97 1.92 10.03
CA CYS A 321 9.11 1.08 10.45
C CYS A 321 10.05 0.78 9.28
N GLN A 322 10.90 1.73 8.93
CA GLN A 322 11.85 1.70 7.82
C GLN A 322 13.30 2.06 8.25
N ASN A 323 13.75 1.56 9.38
CA ASN A 323 14.99 2.02 10.02
C ASN A 323 16.28 1.76 9.26
N HIS A 324 16.23 1.15 8.08
CA HIS A 324 17.39 1.06 7.21
C HIS A 324 17.57 2.33 6.36
N THR A 325 16.54 3.17 6.23
CA THR A 325 16.63 4.49 5.59
C THR A 325 15.52 5.43 6.06
N GLN A 326 15.82 6.72 6.13
CA GLN A 326 14.86 7.80 6.36
C GLN A 326 14.52 8.56 5.08
N LEU A 327 15.33 8.37 4.03
CA LEU A 327 15.13 8.97 2.72
C LEU A 327 14.72 7.89 1.73
N VAL A 328 13.63 8.12 1.03
CA VAL A 328 13.14 7.26 -0.04
C VAL A 328 13.28 8.02 -1.35
N LYS A 329 13.80 7.33 -2.38
CA LYS A 329 13.92 7.89 -3.70
C LYS A 329 12.53 8.18 -4.27
N GLY A 330 12.37 9.35 -4.88
CA GLY A 330 11.16 9.69 -5.60
C GLY A 330 11.01 8.90 -6.89
N PHE A 331 9.81 8.86 -7.41
CA PHE A 331 9.48 8.22 -8.68
C PHE A 331 8.36 8.97 -9.38
N MET A 332 8.25 8.79 -10.68
CA MET A 332 7.33 9.51 -11.55
C MET A 332 6.11 8.65 -11.90
N GLY A 333 5.30 9.09 -12.79
CA GLY A 333 4.03 8.53 -13.20
C GLY A 333 2.97 9.62 -13.24
N GLN A 334 1.73 9.27 -13.09
CA GLN A 334 0.62 10.21 -12.84
C GLN A 334 0.42 10.34 -11.33
N THR A 335 0.12 11.54 -10.84
CA THR A 335 -0.08 11.85 -9.43
C THR A 335 1.10 11.37 -8.57
N THR A 336 2.28 11.88 -8.90
CA THR A 336 3.54 11.46 -8.24
C THR A 336 3.75 12.09 -6.88
N ALA A 337 3.09 13.20 -6.62
CA ALA A 337 3.08 13.89 -5.34
C ALA A 337 1.83 14.76 -5.22
N PHE A 338 1.48 15.06 -4.00
CA PHE A 338 0.30 15.84 -3.65
C PHE A 338 0.71 17.23 -3.15
N ALA A 339 0.07 18.29 -3.65
CA ALA A 339 0.23 19.63 -3.12
C ALA A 339 -0.17 19.67 -1.64
N SER A 340 0.77 20.03 -0.75
CA SER A 340 0.56 19.92 0.70
C SER A 340 -0.57 20.81 1.22
N ASP A 341 -0.85 21.94 0.59
CA ASP A 341 -1.94 22.86 0.93
C ASP A 341 -3.33 22.29 0.58
N LYS A 342 -3.40 21.30 -0.32
CA LYS A 342 -4.63 20.60 -0.68
C LYS A 342 -4.97 19.45 0.27
N ILE A 343 -4.10 19.08 1.17
CA ILE A 343 -4.32 17.97 2.11
C ILE A 343 -5.14 18.46 3.31
N LYS A 344 -6.13 17.66 3.71
CA LYS A 344 -6.93 17.93 4.91
C LYS A 344 -6.06 17.82 6.18
N SER A 345 -6.33 18.65 7.18
CA SER A 345 -5.62 18.63 8.45
C SER A 345 -5.80 17.35 9.28
N SER A 346 -6.78 16.54 8.94
CA SER A 346 -7.02 15.22 9.57
C SER A 346 -6.15 14.10 9.00
N VAL A 347 -5.40 14.36 7.94
CA VAL A 347 -4.55 13.39 7.24
C VAL A 347 -3.11 13.51 7.75
N LEU A 348 -2.47 12.37 8.01
CA LEU A 348 -1.09 12.29 8.45
C LEU A 348 -0.14 12.32 7.25
N LEU A 349 0.86 13.17 7.30
CA LEU A 349 1.95 13.21 6.33
C LEU A 349 3.03 12.21 6.77
N LEU A 350 3.10 11.06 6.12
CA LEU A 350 4.08 9.99 6.43
C LEU A 350 5.38 10.15 5.65
N GLY A 351 5.31 10.78 4.48
CA GLY A 351 6.47 11.06 3.64
C GLY A 351 6.26 12.33 2.84
N GLU A 352 7.24 13.23 2.86
CA GLU A 352 7.12 14.55 2.26
C GLU A 352 8.46 15.10 1.74
N ASN A 353 8.38 16.02 0.79
CA ASN A 353 9.47 16.89 0.41
C ASN A 353 9.09 18.33 0.82
N LYS A 354 9.56 18.77 1.98
CA LYS A 354 9.24 20.10 2.54
C LYS A 354 9.72 21.24 1.68
N ILE A 355 10.81 21.07 0.95
CA ILE A 355 11.40 22.11 0.12
C ILE A 355 10.44 22.47 -1.01
N ASN A 356 9.80 21.47 -1.60
CA ASN A 356 8.88 21.65 -2.72
C ASN A 356 7.41 21.83 -2.27
N GLY A 357 7.12 21.70 -0.96
CA GLY A 357 5.74 21.72 -0.46
C GLY A 357 4.90 20.54 -0.94
N GLU A 358 5.52 19.37 -1.09
CA GLU A 358 4.91 18.16 -1.63
C GLU A 358 4.82 17.04 -0.59
N ALA A 359 3.68 16.39 -0.51
CA ALA A 359 3.52 15.11 0.18
C ALA A 359 3.58 13.96 -0.81
N ARG A 360 4.20 12.84 -0.41
CA ARG A 360 4.36 11.63 -1.24
C ARG A 360 3.66 10.42 -0.66
N TYR A 361 3.48 10.40 0.63
CA TYR A 361 2.96 9.27 1.37
C TYR A 361 2.11 9.79 2.52
N ILE A 362 0.80 9.56 2.45
CA ILE A 362 -0.18 10.11 3.38
C ILE A 362 -1.14 9.03 3.86
N HIS A 363 -1.65 9.20 5.09
CA HIS A 363 -2.54 8.24 5.72
C HIS A 363 -3.68 8.93 6.46
N GLY A 364 -4.87 8.34 6.44
CA GLY A 364 -6.02 8.85 7.16
C GLY A 364 -6.98 7.77 7.60
N THR A 365 -7.97 8.21 8.37
CA THR A 365 -9.08 7.36 8.80
C THR A 365 -10.39 7.88 8.22
N LYS A 366 -11.30 6.98 7.84
CA LYS A 366 -12.66 7.32 7.44
C LYS A 366 -13.63 6.32 8.08
N GLY A 367 -14.52 6.79 8.93
CA GLY A 367 -15.39 5.89 9.70
C GLY A 367 -14.59 4.96 10.62
N LYS A 368 -14.73 3.65 10.43
CA LYS A 368 -13.99 2.63 11.19
C LYS A 368 -12.73 2.14 10.48
N GLY A 369 -12.57 2.45 9.20
CA GLY A 369 -11.46 2.00 8.38
C GLY A 369 -10.41 3.07 8.16
N MET A 370 -9.48 2.73 7.29
CA MET A 370 -8.27 3.51 7.05
C MET A 370 -7.94 3.54 5.57
N PHE A 371 -7.23 4.57 5.14
CA PHE A 371 -6.70 4.68 3.80
C PHE A 371 -5.27 5.18 3.80
N THR A 372 -4.51 4.80 2.80
CA THR A 372 -3.17 5.30 2.55
C THR A 372 -3.04 5.62 1.06
N PHE A 373 -2.53 6.80 0.75
CA PHE A 373 -2.21 7.23 -0.60
C PHE A 373 -0.69 7.37 -0.73
N TYR A 374 -0.15 6.73 -1.77
CA TYR A 374 1.27 6.75 -2.07
C TYR A 374 1.46 7.30 -3.49
N GLY A 375 2.03 8.51 -3.60
CA GLY A 375 2.21 9.19 -4.87
C GLY A 375 3.23 8.50 -5.75
N GLY A 376 2.89 8.37 -7.05
CA GLY A 376 3.74 7.76 -8.06
C GLY A 376 3.35 6.34 -8.42
N HIS A 377 4.11 5.75 -9.37
CA HIS A 377 3.78 4.49 -10.01
C HIS A 377 4.63 3.33 -9.52
N ASP A 378 5.93 3.35 -9.78
CA ASP A 378 6.87 2.28 -9.43
C ASP A 378 8.09 2.86 -8.70
N PRO A 379 8.37 2.43 -7.46
CA PRO A 379 9.48 2.94 -6.66
C PRO A 379 10.88 2.78 -7.27
N GLU A 380 11.08 1.86 -8.22
CA GLU A 380 12.38 1.61 -8.84
C GLU A 380 12.41 1.96 -10.35
N ASP A 381 11.28 2.29 -10.94
CA ASP A 381 11.18 2.87 -12.29
C ASP A 381 10.85 4.36 -12.23
N TYR A 382 11.88 5.18 -12.20
CA TYR A 382 11.72 6.63 -11.96
C TYR A 382 10.87 7.33 -13.02
N GLN A 383 10.95 6.95 -14.29
CA GLN A 383 10.27 7.63 -15.40
C GLN A 383 9.13 6.83 -16.01
N HIS A 384 8.65 5.81 -15.35
CA HIS A 384 7.70 4.86 -15.89
C HIS A 384 6.80 5.41 -17.02
N ARG A 385 6.85 4.76 -18.18
CA ARG A 385 6.09 5.15 -19.38
C ARG A 385 5.23 4.01 -19.86
N VAL A 386 4.13 4.35 -20.51
CA VAL A 386 3.27 3.35 -21.15
C VAL A 386 4.08 2.49 -22.12
N GLY A 387 4.13 1.18 -21.87
CA GLY A 387 4.85 0.20 -22.67
C GLY A 387 6.30 -0.06 -22.25
N ASP A 388 6.78 0.54 -21.17
CA ASP A 388 8.07 0.17 -20.58
C ASP A 388 8.05 -1.29 -20.08
N ALA A 389 9.23 -1.89 -19.99
CA ALA A 389 9.36 -3.23 -19.44
C ALA A 389 9.14 -3.19 -17.91
N PRO A 390 8.50 -4.22 -17.34
CA PRO A 390 8.31 -4.27 -15.88
C PRO A 390 9.63 -4.27 -15.11
N THR A 391 9.62 -3.66 -13.91
CA THR A 391 10.78 -3.67 -13.01
C THR A 391 11.17 -5.09 -12.61
N VAL A 392 12.47 -5.38 -12.67
CA VAL A 392 13.03 -6.67 -12.25
C VAL A 392 13.38 -6.61 -10.77
N LEU A 393 12.48 -7.05 -9.90
CA LEU A 393 12.62 -6.94 -8.44
C LEU A 393 13.80 -7.72 -7.85
N ASP A 394 14.34 -8.73 -8.56
CA ASP A 394 15.58 -9.39 -8.16
C ASP A 394 16.80 -8.45 -8.14
N LEU A 395 16.74 -7.33 -8.86
CA LEU A 395 17.75 -6.28 -8.82
C LEU A 395 17.53 -5.29 -7.66
N HIS A 396 16.35 -5.31 -7.03
CA HIS A 396 15.91 -4.39 -5.99
C HIS A 396 15.37 -5.09 -4.73
N PRO A 397 16.00 -6.18 -4.23
CA PRO A 397 15.44 -7.00 -3.15
C PRO A 397 15.29 -6.25 -1.82
N ASN A 398 15.96 -5.10 -1.69
CA ASN A 398 15.98 -4.26 -0.50
C ASN A 398 15.40 -2.86 -0.76
N SER A 399 14.59 -2.69 -1.80
CA SER A 399 13.98 -1.40 -2.15
C SER A 399 13.18 -0.81 -1.00
N PRO A 400 13.51 0.42 -0.56
CA PRO A 400 12.76 1.12 0.47
C PRO A 400 11.33 1.45 0.04
N GLY A 401 11.15 1.84 -1.22
CA GLY A 401 9.85 2.21 -1.76
C GLY A 401 8.87 1.04 -1.80
N TYR A 402 9.32 -0.11 -2.28
CA TYR A 402 8.53 -1.36 -2.25
C TYR A 402 8.28 -1.85 -0.82
N ARG A 403 9.22 -1.62 0.09
CA ARG A 403 9.02 -1.97 1.50
C ARG A 403 7.89 -1.16 2.14
N LEU A 404 7.68 0.11 1.76
CA LEU A 404 6.51 0.90 2.23
C LEU A 404 5.20 0.25 1.80
N ILE A 405 5.12 -0.28 0.58
CA ILE A 405 3.94 -1.03 0.12
C ILE A 405 3.68 -2.23 1.03
N LEU A 406 4.71 -3.04 1.29
CA LEU A 406 4.59 -4.24 2.13
C LEU A 406 4.29 -3.94 3.61
N ASN A 407 4.73 -2.78 4.13
CA ASN A 407 4.29 -2.29 5.44
C ASN A 407 2.77 -2.10 5.47
N ASN A 408 2.19 -1.52 4.41
CA ASN A 408 0.74 -1.36 4.29
C ASN A 408 0.01 -2.72 4.21
N VAL A 409 0.57 -3.69 3.50
CA VAL A 409 0.00 -5.04 3.38
C VAL A 409 -0.09 -5.74 4.73
N LEU A 410 0.94 -5.63 5.57
CA LEU A 410 0.95 -6.24 6.90
C LEU A 410 0.22 -5.41 7.97
N PHE A 411 -0.07 -4.14 7.70
CA PHE A 411 -0.69 -3.25 8.67
C PHE A 411 -2.04 -3.77 9.24
N PRO A 412 -2.97 -4.33 8.43
CA PRO A 412 -4.22 -4.89 8.96
C PRO A 412 -4.03 -6.10 9.88
N ALA A 413 -2.88 -6.79 9.79
CA ALA A 413 -2.52 -7.89 10.67
C ALA A 413 -2.08 -7.42 12.06
N ALA A 414 -1.66 -6.16 12.19
CA ALA A 414 -1.08 -5.60 13.40
C ALA A 414 -2.14 -5.41 14.48
N ARG A 415 -1.92 -6.03 15.63
CA ARG A 415 -2.79 -5.85 16.78
C ARG A 415 -2.73 -4.41 17.26
N LYS A 416 -3.90 -3.77 17.39
CA LYS A 416 -4.00 -2.43 17.97
C LYS A 416 -3.47 -2.42 19.39
N LYS A 417 -2.53 -1.54 19.68
CA LYS A 417 -1.84 -1.44 20.96
C LYS A 417 -2.07 -0.07 21.60
N LYS A 418 -1.99 -0.02 22.94
CA LYS A 418 -1.87 1.26 23.65
C LYS A 418 -0.51 1.85 23.39
N LEU A 419 -0.45 3.18 23.25
CA LEU A 419 0.81 3.89 23.14
C LEU A 419 1.74 3.59 24.31
N LYS A 420 3.04 3.54 24.04
CA LYS A 420 4.08 3.32 25.05
C LYS A 420 4.14 4.57 25.97
N THR A 421 4.04 4.38 27.25
CA THR A 421 4.07 5.47 28.27
C THR A 421 5.35 5.48 29.05
#